data_27fc323c4f2037d668bd7ae6efd7c36c
#
_entry.id   27fc323c4f2037d668bd7ae6efd7c36c
#
_cell.length_a   1.000
_cell.length_b   1.000
_cell.length_c   1.000
_cell.angle_alpha   90.00
_cell.angle_beta   90.00
_cell.angle_gamma   90.00
#
_symmetry.space_group_name_H-M   'P 1'
#
loop_
_entity.id
_entity.type
_entity.pdbx_description
1 polymer ?
#
loop_
_entity_poly.entity_id
_entity_poly.type
_entity_poly.pdbx_seq_one_letter_code
_entity_poly.pdbx_strand_id
1 'polypeptide(L)'
;GLNNSNKTISADQIDCAGSLKITLALSASPDISSHPTDIVLVLDRSGSMDGSPLANLKNGAKKFIDIIDEATDGAQNGNIGSGSRIGTASFANTATQDAQLTTSVDALKAAVDDLTAAGSTNHADAFAQAAALFEPASPNARVMVMFTDGKTTAGPDPSPVAAAARAAGIIIYCIGLIGSDGIDPAVLNDWATDPDASHVSITPDDAQLEDLFEDLAANISKPGATDIVITDRVNP
;
A
#
# COMPACT_ATOMS: atom_id res chain seq x y z
N GLY A 1 -6.31 -20.89 -6.61
CA GLY A 1 -6.65 -21.27 -7.99
C GLY A 1 -7.71 -20.33 -8.53
N LEU A 2 -7.59 -19.90 -9.80
CA LEU A 2 -8.58 -19.10 -10.52
C LEU A 2 -9.91 -19.86 -10.57
N ASN A 3 -10.85 -19.49 -9.73
CA ASN A 3 -12.11 -20.24 -9.62
C ASN A 3 -13.24 -19.75 -10.51
N ASN A 4 -13.15 -18.56 -11.13
CA ASN A 4 -14.15 -18.14 -12.12
C ASN A 4 -13.53 -17.07 -13.05
N SER A 5 -13.19 -17.46 -14.26
CA SER A 5 -12.96 -16.52 -15.35
C SER A 5 -14.26 -16.43 -16.18
N ASN A 6 -14.94 -15.30 -16.10
CA ASN A 6 -16.06 -15.04 -16.98
C ASN A 6 -15.62 -14.13 -18.12
N LYS A 7 -15.62 -14.69 -19.33
CA LYS A 7 -15.46 -13.90 -20.55
C LYS A 7 -16.86 -13.49 -21.00
N THR A 8 -17.16 -12.20 -20.94
CA THR A 8 -18.42 -11.68 -21.45
C THR A 8 -18.18 -10.95 -22.76
N ILE A 9 -18.81 -11.37 -23.81
CA ILE A 9 -18.85 -10.65 -25.09
C ILE A 9 -20.05 -9.73 -25.04
N SER A 10 -19.83 -8.42 -25.04
CA SER A 10 -20.89 -7.41 -24.91
C SER A 10 -21.63 -7.11 -26.22
N ALA A 11 -21.22 -7.72 -27.34
CA ALA A 11 -21.89 -7.59 -28.61
C ALA A 11 -21.66 -8.84 -29.47
N ASP A 12 -22.71 -9.35 -30.06
CA ASP A 12 -22.67 -10.48 -31.00
C ASP A 12 -22.20 -10.07 -32.40
N GLN A 13 -22.04 -8.77 -32.62
CA GLN A 13 -21.64 -8.20 -33.91
C GLN A 13 -20.68 -7.04 -33.68
N ILE A 14 -19.70 -6.94 -34.58
CA ILE A 14 -18.81 -5.79 -34.70
C ILE A 14 -19.64 -4.64 -35.26
N ASP A 15 -19.63 -3.48 -34.59
CA ASP A 15 -20.29 -2.28 -35.10
C ASP A 15 -19.66 -1.78 -36.41
N CYS A 16 -20.32 -0.82 -37.09
CA CYS A 16 -19.81 -0.25 -38.33
C CYS A 16 -18.48 0.51 -38.15
N ALA A 17 -18.01 0.73 -36.96
CA ALA A 17 -16.72 1.33 -36.62
C ALA A 17 -15.61 0.27 -36.36
N GLY A 18 -15.93 -1.02 -36.45
CA GLY A 18 -14.96 -2.11 -36.32
C GLY A 18 -14.43 -2.32 -34.93
N SER A 19 -15.13 -1.85 -33.88
CA SER A 19 -14.70 -2.00 -32.50
C SER A 19 -15.47 -3.12 -31.78
N LEU A 20 -14.73 -4.07 -31.18
CA LEU A 20 -15.25 -5.10 -30.32
C LEU A 20 -14.77 -4.86 -28.88
N LYS A 21 -15.68 -4.63 -27.96
CA LYS A 21 -15.34 -4.55 -26.54
C LYS A 21 -15.35 -5.94 -25.94
N ILE A 22 -14.18 -6.47 -25.63
CA ILE A 22 -14.01 -7.70 -24.87
C ILE A 22 -13.74 -7.33 -23.41
N THR A 23 -14.65 -7.65 -22.52
CA THR A 23 -14.46 -7.49 -21.07
C THR A 23 -14.11 -8.86 -20.50
N LEU A 24 -12.87 -8.98 -20.03
CA LEU A 24 -12.41 -10.12 -19.24
C LEU A 24 -12.52 -9.73 -17.76
N ALA A 25 -13.53 -10.24 -17.08
CA ALA A 25 -13.60 -10.17 -15.64
C ALA A 25 -12.89 -11.41 -15.07
N LEU A 26 -11.71 -11.20 -14.52
CA LEU A 26 -10.99 -12.20 -13.73
C LEU A 26 -11.28 -11.88 -12.25
N SER A 27 -12.22 -12.60 -11.66
CA SER A 27 -12.36 -12.58 -10.21
C SER A 27 -11.45 -13.66 -9.62
N ALA A 28 -10.34 -13.26 -9.03
CA ALA A 28 -9.53 -14.15 -8.23
C ALA A 28 -9.86 -13.90 -6.76
N SER A 29 -10.42 -14.89 -6.08
CA SER A 29 -10.47 -14.96 -4.64
C SER A 29 -9.21 -15.68 -4.18
N PRO A 30 -8.59 -15.31 -3.10
CA PRO A 30 -9.23 -15.02 -1.83
C PRO A 30 -9.06 -13.57 -1.36
N ASP A 31 -10.04 -13.10 -0.64
CA ASP A 31 -9.96 -11.89 0.15
C ASP A 31 -9.05 -12.10 1.40
N ILE A 32 -8.69 -11.03 2.07
CA ILE A 32 -7.84 -11.07 3.27
C ILE A 32 -8.47 -11.91 4.39
N SER A 33 -9.78 -12.13 4.38
CA SER A 33 -10.48 -12.97 5.36
C SER A 33 -10.10 -14.45 5.25
N SER A 34 -9.70 -14.90 4.06
CA SER A 34 -9.27 -16.27 3.80
C SER A 34 -7.75 -16.43 3.62
N HIS A 35 -6.99 -15.32 3.45
CA HIS A 35 -5.54 -15.30 3.28
C HIS A 35 -4.91 -14.29 4.23
N PRO A 36 -4.54 -14.73 5.45
CA PRO A 36 -3.93 -13.88 6.44
C PRO A 36 -2.73 -13.10 5.89
N THR A 37 -2.69 -11.81 6.19
CA THR A 37 -1.67 -10.89 5.71
C THR A 37 -1.11 -10.07 6.87
N ASP A 38 0.20 -10.00 6.97
CA ASP A 38 0.90 -9.06 7.83
C ASP A 38 1.19 -7.79 7.03
N ILE A 39 0.75 -6.65 7.52
CA ILE A 39 0.90 -5.35 6.86
C ILE A 39 1.73 -4.43 7.76
N VAL A 40 2.75 -3.78 7.20
CA VAL A 40 3.51 -2.74 7.89
C VAL A 40 3.33 -1.41 7.17
N LEU A 41 2.75 -0.42 7.86
CA LEU A 41 2.68 0.96 7.39
C LEU A 41 3.99 1.66 7.73
N VAL A 42 4.62 2.28 6.74
CA VAL A 42 5.89 3.00 6.86
C VAL A 42 5.64 4.47 6.57
N LEU A 43 5.64 5.27 7.63
CA LEU A 43 5.06 6.60 7.65
C LEU A 43 6.15 7.68 7.73
N ASP A 44 6.25 8.52 6.70
CA ASP A 44 7.13 9.66 6.68
C ASP A 44 6.68 10.71 7.71
N ARG A 45 7.57 11.03 8.66
CA ARG A 45 7.39 12.12 9.62
C ARG A 45 8.56 13.10 9.56
N SER A 46 9.22 13.22 8.42
CA SER A 46 10.25 14.23 8.19
C SER A 46 9.69 15.65 8.33
N GLY A 47 10.57 16.65 8.41
CA GLY A 47 10.18 18.03 8.66
C GLY A 47 9.22 18.62 7.64
N SER A 48 9.27 18.17 6.37
CA SER A 48 8.35 18.58 5.31
C SER A 48 6.90 18.15 5.55
N MET A 49 6.69 17.13 6.40
CA MET A 49 5.36 16.65 6.78
C MET A 49 4.67 17.51 7.86
N ASP A 50 5.31 18.57 8.36
CA ASP A 50 4.72 19.39 9.41
C ASP A 50 3.40 20.06 8.98
N GLY A 51 2.43 20.08 9.89
CA GLY A 51 1.11 20.68 9.66
C GLY A 51 0.13 19.74 8.96
N SER A 52 -0.53 20.23 7.90
CA SER A 52 -1.59 19.49 7.19
C SER A 52 -1.12 18.19 6.54
N PRO A 53 0.08 18.06 5.96
CA PRO A 53 0.52 16.78 5.40
C PRO A 53 0.52 15.66 6.43
N LEU A 54 1.07 15.89 7.63
CA LEU A 54 1.08 14.88 8.68
C LEU A 54 -0.33 14.58 9.22
N ALA A 55 -1.18 15.61 9.33
CA ALA A 55 -2.56 15.41 9.76
C ALA A 55 -3.35 14.53 8.77
N ASN A 56 -3.18 14.77 7.47
CA ASN A 56 -3.81 13.99 6.40
C ASN A 56 -3.25 12.55 6.35
N LEU A 57 -1.93 12.39 6.53
CA LEU A 57 -1.32 11.07 6.67
C LEU A 57 -1.92 10.27 7.83
N LYS A 58 -2.05 10.89 9.00
CA LYS A 58 -2.65 10.24 10.17
C LYS A 58 -4.11 9.82 9.92
N ASN A 59 -4.90 10.69 9.29
CA ASN A 59 -6.28 10.37 8.95
C ASN A 59 -6.36 9.21 7.95
N GLY A 60 -5.56 9.26 6.89
CA GLY A 60 -5.50 8.19 5.90
C GLY A 60 -5.04 6.85 6.49
N ALA A 61 -4.00 6.86 7.31
CA ALA A 61 -3.51 5.65 7.99
C ALA A 61 -4.55 5.05 8.93
N LYS A 62 -5.26 5.87 9.70
CA LYS A 62 -6.34 5.39 10.58
C LYS A 62 -7.51 4.83 9.78
N LYS A 63 -7.87 5.46 8.66
CA LYS A 63 -8.89 4.95 7.75
C LYS A 63 -8.50 3.61 7.14
N PHE A 64 -7.25 3.47 6.70
CA PHE A 64 -6.70 2.20 6.22
C PHE A 64 -6.86 1.08 7.26
N ILE A 65 -6.51 1.35 8.52
CA ILE A 65 -6.62 0.38 9.62
C ILE A 65 -8.08 -0.04 9.81
N ASP A 66 -9.04 0.89 9.79
CA ASP A 66 -10.47 0.59 9.92
C ASP A 66 -11.00 -0.27 8.77
N ILE A 67 -10.54 -0.02 7.53
CA ILE A 67 -10.93 -0.82 6.37
C ILE A 67 -10.39 -2.24 6.47
N ILE A 68 -9.15 -2.41 6.91
CA ILE A 68 -8.58 -3.75 7.12
C ILE A 68 -9.26 -4.47 8.28
N ASP A 69 -9.64 -3.78 9.36
CA ASP A 69 -10.44 -4.35 10.45
C ASP A 69 -11.74 -4.95 9.89
N GLU A 70 -12.52 -4.14 9.17
CA GLU A 70 -13.77 -4.59 8.55
C GLU A 70 -13.57 -5.71 7.51
N ALA A 71 -12.52 -5.61 6.69
CA ALA A 71 -12.26 -6.58 5.62
C ALA A 71 -11.86 -7.96 6.14
N THR A 72 -11.32 -8.07 7.35
CA THR A 72 -10.81 -9.32 7.91
C THR A 72 -11.88 -10.18 8.57
N ASP A 73 -12.94 -9.57 9.12
CA ASP A 73 -14.01 -10.33 9.79
C ASP A 73 -15.44 -9.79 9.57
N GLY A 74 -15.58 -8.76 8.74
CA GLY A 74 -16.87 -8.18 8.36
C GLY A 74 -17.41 -7.13 9.32
N ALA A 75 -16.61 -6.68 10.30
CA ALA A 75 -17.00 -5.66 11.26
C ALA A 75 -15.81 -4.80 11.72
N GLN A 76 -16.04 -3.51 11.95
CA GLN A 76 -15.10 -2.65 12.66
C GLN A 76 -15.26 -2.84 14.17
N ASN A 77 -14.64 -3.89 14.71
CA ASN A 77 -14.79 -4.28 16.11
C ASN A 77 -13.57 -3.96 16.97
N GLY A 78 -12.55 -3.32 16.38
CA GLY A 78 -11.32 -2.92 17.06
C GLY A 78 -10.23 -4.00 17.07
N ASN A 79 -10.45 -5.12 16.37
CA ASN A 79 -9.49 -6.21 16.28
C ASN A 79 -9.37 -6.72 14.85
N ILE A 80 -8.20 -6.60 14.27
CA ILE A 80 -7.89 -7.21 12.97
C ILE A 80 -8.10 -8.72 13.06
N GLY A 81 -8.99 -9.24 12.22
CA GLY A 81 -9.43 -10.64 12.26
C GLY A 81 -8.65 -11.57 11.34
N SER A 82 -9.13 -12.81 11.25
CA SER A 82 -8.68 -13.85 10.31
C SER A 82 -7.17 -14.14 10.31
N GLY A 83 -6.47 -13.90 11.42
CA GLY A 83 -5.03 -14.13 11.53
C GLY A 83 -4.14 -13.05 10.91
N SER A 84 -4.73 -11.98 10.34
CA SER A 84 -4.00 -10.82 9.83
C SER A 84 -3.54 -9.90 10.97
N ARG A 85 -2.47 -9.15 10.72
CA ARG A 85 -1.90 -8.21 11.69
C ARG A 85 -1.39 -6.97 10.98
N ILE A 86 -1.36 -5.85 11.69
CA ILE A 86 -0.75 -4.61 11.21
C ILE A 86 0.33 -4.18 12.19
N GLY A 87 1.42 -3.64 11.68
CA GLY A 87 2.45 -2.94 12.43
C GLY A 87 2.71 -1.57 11.80
N THR A 88 3.38 -0.69 12.55
CA THR A 88 3.74 0.64 12.06
C THR A 88 5.20 0.95 12.34
N ALA A 89 5.85 1.55 11.36
CA ALA A 89 7.15 2.18 11.50
C ALA A 89 7.06 3.61 10.96
N SER A 90 7.71 4.54 11.62
CA SER A 90 7.82 5.92 11.12
C SER A 90 9.28 6.31 10.93
N PHE A 91 9.54 7.30 10.12
CA PHE A 91 10.91 7.70 9.84
C PHE A 91 11.08 9.20 9.62
N ALA A 92 12.27 9.65 10.02
CA ALA A 92 12.85 10.97 9.77
C ALA A 92 14.37 10.80 9.58
N ASN A 93 15.23 11.35 10.46
CA ASN A 93 16.68 11.07 10.44
C ASN A 93 16.98 9.58 10.61
N THR A 94 16.20 8.91 11.43
CA THR A 94 16.19 7.47 11.68
C THR A 94 14.75 6.97 11.68
N ALA A 95 14.58 5.67 11.53
CA ALA A 95 13.27 5.02 11.64
C ALA A 95 13.04 4.45 13.03
N THR A 96 11.76 4.37 13.40
CA THR A 96 11.29 3.83 14.67
C THR A 96 10.19 2.80 14.39
N GLN A 97 10.23 1.68 15.08
CA GLN A 97 9.12 0.72 15.10
C GLN A 97 8.09 1.20 16.13
N ASP A 98 7.03 1.86 15.69
CA ASP A 98 6.05 2.51 16.58
C ASP A 98 5.05 1.52 17.14
N ALA A 99 4.66 0.51 16.36
CA ALA A 99 3.86 -0.63 16.80
C ALA A 99 4.38 -1.92 16.19
N GLN A 100 4.56 -2.95 17.00
CA GLN A 100 4.79 -4.32 16.54
C GLN A 100 3.55 -4.85 15.82
N LEU A 101 3.70 -5.93 15.03
CA LEU A 101 2.54 -6.59 14.42
C LEU A 101 1.51 -6.96 15.49
N THR A 102 0.32 -6.39 15.37
CA THR A 102 -0.76 -6.53 16.35
C THR A 102 -2.13 -6.61 15.67
N THR A 103 -3.10 -7.12 16.38
CA THR A 103 -4.52 -7.07 15.96
C THR A 103 -5.27 -5.89 16.59
N SER A 104 -4.68 -5.18 17.56
CA SER A 104 -5.34 -4.08 18.26
C SER A 104 -5.40 -2.81 17.44
N VAL A 105 -6.58 -2.45 16.96
CA VAL A 105 -6.84 -1.21 16.21
C VAL A 105 -6.53 0.02 17.06
N ASP A 106 -6.90 0.00 18.34
CA ASP A 106 -6.64 1.11 19.26
C ASP A 106 -5.14 1.36 19.44
N ALA A 107 -4.35 0.30 19.60
CA ALA A 107 -2.89 0.43 19.73
C ALA A 107 -2.26 1.01 18.46
N LEU A 108 -2.71 0.57 17.29
CA LEU A 108 -2.24 1.09 15.99
C LEU A 108 -2.59 2.58 15.82
N LYS A 109 -3.84 2.96 16.12
CA LYS A 109 -4.27 4.35 16.01
C LYS A 109 -3.54 5.26 17.00
N ALA A 110 -3.29 4.80 18.22
CA ALA A 110 -2.50 5.54 19.20
C ALA A 110 -1.07 5.78 18.67
N ALA A 111 -0.41 4.77 18.12
CA ALA A 111 0.92 4.91 17.53
C ALA A 111 0.93 5.92 16.38
N VAL A 112 -0.11 5.94 15.53
CA VAL A 112 -0.26 6.93 14.46
C VAL A 112 -0.49 8.35 15.02
N ASP A 113 -1.31 8.49 16.04
CA ASP A 113 -1.62 9.80 16.65
C ASP A 113 -0.41 10.41 17.36
N ASP A 114 0.52 9.62 17.87
CA ASP A 114 1.74 10.06 18.56
C ASP A 114 2.83 10.59 17.60
N LEU A 115 2.69 10.42 16.29
CA LEU A 115 3.68 10.88 15.33
C LEU A 115 3.84 12.41 15.36
N THR A 116 5.09 12.87 15.29
CA THR A 116 5.45 14.29 15.18
C THR A 116 6.45 14.50 14.07
N ALA A 117 6.27 15.56 13.29
CA ALA A 117 7.15 15.87 12.17
C ALA A 117 8.46 16.52 12.65
N ALA A 118 9.61 16.03 12.19
CA ALA A 118 10.92 16.62 12.43
C ALA A 118 12.01 15.97 11.56
N GLY A 119 13.06 16.71 11.27
CA GLY A 119 14.32 16.19 10.74
C GLY A 119 14.31 15.86 9.24
N SER A 120 15.28 15.06 8.85
CA SER A 120 15.59 14.63 7.48
C SER A 120 14.78 13.38 7.09
N THR A 121 15.06 12.84 5.89
CA THR A 121 14.31 11.72 5.30
C THR A 121 15.25 10.56 5.00
N ASN A 122 15.25 9.53 5.84
CA ASN A 122 16.11 8.33 5.72
C ASN A 122 15.27 7.10 5.33
N HIS A 123 15.04 6.92 4.04
CA HIS A 123 14.26 5.80 3.51
C HIS A 123 14.95 4.45 3.70
N ALA A 124 16.29 4.39 3.69
CA ALA A 124 17.01 3.13 3.87
C ALA A 124 16.76 2.53 5.26
N ASP A 125 16.81 3.36 6.31
CA ASP A 125 16.48 2.93 7.68
C ASP A 125 14.99 2.59 7.81
N ALA A 126 14.12 3.35 7.12
CA ALA A 126 12.69 3.07 7.06
C ALA A 126 12.39 1.66 6.53
N PHE A 127 12.96 1.28 5.38
CA PHE A 127 12.80 -0.07 4.83
C PHE A 127 13.38 -1.14 5.75
N ALA A 128 14.56 -0.90 6.35
CA ALA A 128 15.19 -1.86 7.24
C ALA A 128 14.38 -2.12 8.51
N GLN A 129 13.91 -1.05 9.18
CA GLN A 129 13.11 -1.18 10.41
C GLN A 129 11.72 -1.77 10.14
N ALA A 130 11.10 -1.41 9.03
CA ALA A 130 9.82 -1.98 8.62
C ALA A 130 9.95 -3.48 8.28
N ALA A 131 10.98 -3.87 7.53
CA ALA A 131 11.23 -5.26 7.22
C ALA A 131 11.48 -6.12 8.47
N ALA A 132 12.14 -5.54 9.48
CA ALA A 132 12.42 -6.22 10.75
C ALA A 132 11.18 -6.47 11.62
N LEU A 133 10.05 -5.82 11.33
CA LEU A 133 8.77 -6.09 12.00
C LEU A 133 8.13 -7.41 11.56
N PHE A 134 8.44 -7.89 10.35
CA PHE A 134 7.88 -9.14 9.87
C PHE A 134 8.56 -10.34 10.51
N GLU A 135 7.76 -11.35 10.81
CA GLU A 135 8.24 -12.64 11.32
C GLU A 135 8.57 -13.57 10.15
N PRO A 136 9.84 -13.93 9.90
CA PRO A 136 10.22 -14.75 8.74
C PRO A 136 9.54 -16.13 8.70
N ALA A 137 9.18 -16.66 9.86
CA ALA A 137 8.52 -17.96 9.99
C ALA A 137 6.98 -17.89 9.86
N SER A 138 6.38 -16.69 9.79
CA SER A 138 4.94 -16.53 9.60
C SER A 138 4.52 -17.03 8.22
N PRO A 139 3.43 -17.81 8.14
CA PRO A 139 2.85 -18.23 6.85
C PRO A 139 2.08 -17.09 6.14
N ASN A 140 1.87 -15.96 6.82
CA ASN A 140 1.12 -14.84 6.30
C ASN A 140 1.82 -14.19 5.11
N ALA A 141 1.06 -13.72 4.13
CA ALA A 141 1.57 -12.78 3.14
C ALA A 141 2.12 -11.54 3.86
N ARG A 142 3.18 -10.93 3.31
CA ARG A 142 3.85 -9.78 3.93
C ARG A 142 3.77 -8.60 3.00
N VAL A 143 3.15 -7.52 3.46
CA VAL A 143 2.91 -6.30 2.71
C VAL A 143 3.49 -5.11 3.46
N MET A 144 4.29 -4.31 2.78
CA MET A 144 4.84 -3.06 3.27
C MET A 144 4.25 -1.90 2.45
N VAL A 145 3.78 -0.87 3.10
CA VAL A 145 3.28 0.35 2.46
C VAL A 145 4.18 1.50 2.85
N MET A 146 5.05 1.93 1.93
CA MET A 146 5.91 3.10 2.09
C MET A 146 5.14 4.35 1.68
N PHE A 147 5.04 5.32 2.58
CA PHE A 147 4.50 6.63 2.30
C PHE A 147 5.55 7.71 2.50
N THR A 148 5.72 8.61 1.52
CA THR A 148 6.70 9.69 1.58
C THR A 148 6.29 10.88 0.70
N ASP A 149 6.61 12.11 1.15
CA ASP A 149 6.41 13.36 0.40
C ASP A 149 7.71 13.91 -0.17
N GLY A 150 8.84 13.22 0.01
CA GLY A 150 10.15 13.79 -0.30
C GLY A 150 11.19 12.82 -0.81
N LYS A 151 12.34 13.42 -1.13
CA LYS A 151 13.54 12.71 -1.55
C LYS A 151 14.34 12.27 -0.34
N THR A 152 15.12 11.22 -0.50
CA THR A 152 16.13 10.81 0.49
C THR A 152 17.12 11.95 0.74
N THR A 153 17.22 12.40 1.99
CA THR A 153 18.13 13.47 2.42
C THR A 153 19.11 13.00 3.50
N ALA A 154 18.94 11.79 4.02
CA ALA A 154 19.80 11.18 5.03
C ALA A 154 19.93 9.67 4.80
N GLY A 155 20.98 9.09 5.36
CA GLY A 155 21.25 7.65 5.26
C GLY A 155 21.88 7.22 3.94
N PRO A 156 22.10 5.90 3.77
CA PRO A 156 22.60 5.34 2.53
C PRO A 156 21.51 5.27 1.44
N ASP A 157 21.89 4.82 0.25
CA ASP A 157 20.97 4.54 -0.85
C ASP A 157 19.89 3.50 -0.40
N PRO A 158 18.60 3.84 -0.49
CA PRO A 158 17.52 2.93 -0.08
C PRO A 158 17.26 1.78 -1.06
N SER A 159 17.64 1.90 -2.33
CA SER A 159 17.33 0.92 -3.38
C SER A 159 17.80 -0.50 -3.06
N PRO A 160 19.04 -0.73 -2.57
CA PRO A 160 19.46 -2.08 -2.16
C PRO A 160 18.65 -2.65 -0.99
N VAL A 161 18.20 -1.79 -0.07
CA VAL A 161 17.42 -2.22 1.10
C VAL A 161 16.01 -2.64 0.69
N ALA A 162 15.36 -1.85 -0.18
CA ALA A 162 14.07 -2.19 -0.77
C ALA A 162 14.15 -3.48 -1.60
N ALA A 163 15.19 -3.64 -2.42
CA ALA A 163 15.43 -4.85 -3.20
C ALA A 163 15.60 -6.09 -2.31
N ALA A 164 16.32 -5.96 -1.19
CA ALA A 164 16.48 -7.07 -0.23
C ALA A 164 15.15 -7.45 0.42
N ALA A 165 14.30 -6.50 0.74
CA ALA A 165 12.96 -6.75 1.28
C ALA A 165 12.09 -7.49 0.25
N ARG A 166 12.09 -7.07 -1.03
CA ARG A 166 11.38 -7.79 -2.10
C ARG A 166 11.92 -9.21 -2.31
N ALA A 167 13.24 -9.37 -2.29
CA ALA A 167 13.88 -10.69 -2.40
C ALA A 167 13.52 -11.62 -1.24
N ALA A 168 13.21 -11.07 -0.06
CA ALA A 168 12.69 -11.82 1.08
C ALA A 168 11.18 -12.13 0.97
N GLY A 169 10.52 -11.76 -0.13
CA GLY A 169 9.10 -12.03 -0.37
C GLY A 169 8.15 -11.00 0.21
N ILE A 170 8.63 -9.80 0.57
CA ILE A 170 7.78 -8.70 1.02
C ILE A 170 7.26 -7.95 -0.21
N ILE A 171 5.95 -7.76 -0.29
CA ILE A 171 5.31 -6.95 -1.32
C ILE A 171 5.37 -5.49 -0.87
N ILE A 172 5.98 -4.62 -1.67
CA ILE A 172 6.15 -3.21 -1.36
C ILE A 172 5.23 -2.37 -2.23
N TYR A 173 4.37 -1.59 -1.58
CA TYR A 173 3.61 -0.49 -2.18
C TYR A 173 4.30 0.83 -1.83
N CYS A 174 4.41 1.74 -2.79
CA CYS A 174 4.94 3.07 -2.59
C CYS A 174 3.89 4.12 -2.93
N ILE A 175 3.63 5.00 -1.97
CA ILE A 175 2.74 6.14 -2.12
C ILE A 175 3.57 7.41 -2.01
N GLY A 176 3.59 8.18 -3.09
CA GLY A 176 4.29 9.45 -3.17
C GLY A 176 3.33 10.63 -3.17
N LEU A 177 3.58 11.62 -2.31
CA LEU A 177 2.93 12.91 -2.33
C LEU A 177 3.85 13.93 -3.02
N ILE A 178 3.35 14.63 -4.03
CA ILE A 178 4.14 15.67 -4.71
C ILE A 178 4.14 16.92 -3.81
N GLY A 179 5.20 17.07 -3.01
CA GLY A 179 5.47 18.26 -2.22
C GLY A 179 6.18 19.36 -3.00
N SER A 180 6.62 20.42 -2.30
CA SER A 180 7.34 21.57 -2.88
C SER A 180 8.65 21.18 -3.59
N ASP A 181 9.29 20.11 -3.12
CA ASP A 181 10.59 19.62 -3.66
C ASP A 181 10.42 18.57 -4.74
N GLY A 182 9.18 18.18 -5.02
CA GLY A 182 8.82 17.13 -5.96
C GLY A 182 9.29 15.74 -5.52
N ILE A 183 8.64 14.71 -6.02
CA ILE A 183 9.08 13.33 -5.85
C ILE A 183 9.52 12.77 -7.21
N ASP A 184 10.52 11.88 -7.20
CA ASP A 184 10.95 11.19 -8.41
C ASP A 184 10.18 9.87 -8.57
N PRO A 185 9.26 9.77 -9.53
CA PRO A 185 8.50 8.55 -9.76
C PRO A 185 9.38 7.34 -10.07
N ALA A 186 10.53 7.53 -10.72
CA ALA A 186 11.43 6.44 -11.06
C ALA A 186 12.04 5.80 -9.80
N VAL A 187 12.25 6.58 -8.76
CA VAL A 187 12.75 6.09 -7.47
C VAL A 187 11.69 5.23 -6.77
N LEU A 188 10.42 5.66 -6.78
CA LEU A 188 9.33 4.87 -6.20
C LEU A 188 9.12 3.56 -6.95
N ASN A 189 9.21 3.59 -8.27
CA ASN A 189 9.12 2.40 -9.11
C ASN A 189 10.27 1.41 -8.82
N ASP A 190 11.47 1.92 -8.58
CA ASP A 190 12.62 1.09 -8.20
C ASP A 190 12.41 0.38 -6.83
N TRP A 191 11.73 1.03 -5.89
CA TRP A 191 11.48 0.45 -4.58
C TRP A 191 10.30 -0.52 -4.55
N ALA A 192 9.26 -0.23 -5.30
CA ALA A 192 8.00 -0.99 -5.27
C ALA A 192 8.14 -2.38 -5.90
N THR A 193 7.18 -3.23 -5.59
CA THR A 193 7.02 -4.53 -6.26
C THR A 193 6.44 -4.32 -7.65
N ASP A 194 6.92 -5.07 -8.64
CA ASP A 194 6.36 -5.07 -9.99
C ASP A 194 4.95 -5.75 -10.04
N PRO A 195 4.05 -5.30 -10.91
CA PRO A 195 4.17 -4.15 -11.82
C PRO A 195 3.90 -2.82 -11.09
N ASP A 196 4.64 -1.76 -11.45
CA ASP A 196 4.53 -0.43 -10.87
C ASP A 196 3.09 0.12 -10.90
N ALA A 197 2.38 -0.13 -11.99
CA ALA A 197 1.00 0.35 -12.17
C ALA A 197 0.03 -0.07 -11.05
N SER A 198 0.33 -1.15 -10.33
CA SER A 198 -0.48 -1.64 -9.21
C SER A 198 0.14 -1.36 -7.84
N HIS A 199 1.41 -0.98 -7.77
CA HIS A 199 2.12 -0.85 -6.51
C HIS A 199 2.67 0.56 -6.25
N VAL A 200 2.57 1.47 -7.22
CA VAL A 200 2.99 2.87 -7.06
C VAL A 200 1.82 3.79 -7.33
N SER A 201 1.57 4.69 -6.39
CA SER A 201 0.60 5.78 -6.55
C SER A 201 1.25 7.09 -6.18
N ILE A 202 1.00 8.12 -6.99
CA ILE A 202 1.49 9.47 -6.74
C ILE A 202 0.30 10.41 -6.75
N THR A 203 0.14 11.19 -5.69
CA THR A 203 -0.90 12.20 -5.59
C THR A 203 -0.29 13.60 -5.54
N PRO A 204 -0.82 14.57 -6.30
CA PRO A 204 -0.35 15.95 -6.26
C PRO A 204 -0.87 16.74 -5.04
N ASP A 205 -1.85 16.19 -4.31
CA ASP A 205 -2.54 16.87 -3.22
C ASP A 205 -2.64 15.96 -1.99
N ASP A 206 -2.15 16.46 -0.85
CA ASP A 206 -2.24 15.78 0.44
C ASP A 206 -3.69 15.61 0.94
N ALA A 207 -4.62 16.44 0.45
CA ALA A 207 -6.04 16.32 0.78
C ALA A 207 -6.70 15.06 0.17
N GLN A 208 -6.12 14.48 -0.88
CA GLN A 208 -6.58 13.23 -1.50
C GLN A 208 -6.02 11.97 -0.85
N LEU A 209 -5.19 12.13 0.17
CA LEU A 209 -4.45 11.05 0.76
C LEU A 209 -5.34 10.02 1.47
N GLU A 210 -6.42 10.48 2.09
CA GLU A 210 -7.40 9.60 2.74
C GLU A 210 -8.06 8.67 1.73
N ASP A 211 -8.51 9.21 0.59
CA ASP A 211 -9.11 8.43 -0.50
C ASP A 211 -8.12 7.42 -1.08
N LEU A 212 -6.85 7.82 -1.21
CA LEU A 212 -5.79 6.95 -1.70
C LEU A 212 -5.51 5.77 -0.76
N PHE A 213 -5.48 6.00 0.55
CA PHE A 213 -5.34 4.93 1.53
C PHE A 213 -6.55 4.00 1.54
N GLU A 214 -7.75 4.52 1.31
CA GLU A 214 -8.98 3.72 1.18
C GLU A 214 -8.89 2.79 -0.02
N ASP A 215 -8.50 3.30 -1.19
CA ASP A 215 -8.30 2.51 -2.41
C ASP A 215 -7.22 1.43 -2.22
N LEU A 216 -6.12 1.78 -1.57
CA LEU A 216 -5.05 0.85 -1.28
C LEU A 216 -5.49 -0.28 -0.34
N ALA A 217 -6.22 0.05 0.73
CA ALA A 217 -6.76 -0.94 1.65
C ALA A 217 -7.72 -1.90 0.93
N ALA A 218 -8.57 -1.39 0.04
CA ALA A 218 -9.45 -2.21 -0.78
C ALA A 218 -8.66 -3.14 -1.72
N ASN A 219 -7.53 -2.70 -2.28
CA ASN A 219 -6.67 -3.52 -3.13
C ASN A 219 -5.95 -4.62 -2.34
N ILE A 220 -5.43 -4.31 -1.17
CA ILE A 220 -4.74 -5.28 -0.30
C ILE A 220 -5.72 -6.30 0.27
N SER A 221 -6.94 -5.88 0.66
CA SER A 221 -7.96 -6.76 1.21
C SER A 221 -8.56 -7.75 0.20
N LYS A 222 -8.28 -7.55 -1.09
CA LYS A 222 -8.70 -8.44 -2.19
C LYS A 222 -7.49 -8.96 -2.97
N PRO A 223 -6.53 -9.67 -2.37
CA PRO A 223 -5.34 -10.13 -3.06
C PRO A 223 -5.73 -11.09 -4.20
N GLY A 224 -5.41 -10.71 -5.42
CA GLY A 224 -5.70 -11.46 -6.64
C GLY A 224 -7.09 -11.19 -7.23
N ALA A 225 -7.86 -10.27 -6.68
CA ALA A 225 -9.03 -9.71 -7.36
C ALA A 225 -8.56 -8.54 -8.22
N THR A 226 -8.26 -8.79 -9.45
CA THR A 226 -8.09 -7.73 -10.44
C THR A 226 -9.21 -7.86 -11.45
N ASP A 227 -10.12 -6.90 -11.45
CA ASP A 227 -10.97 -6.68 -12.62
C ASP A 227 -10.07 -6.12 -13.71
N ILE A 228 -9.43 -7.00 -14.45
CA ILE A 228 -8.65 -6.58 -15.62
C ILE A 228 -9.65 -6.30 -16.73
N VAL A 229 -9.96 -5.04 -16.94
CA VAL A 229 -10.69 -4.59 -18.14
C VAL A 229 -9.65 -4.37 -19.25
N ILE A 230 -9.47 -5.37 -20.09
CA ILE A 230 -8.69 -5.20 -21.31
C ILE A 230 -9.64 -4.64 -22.38
N THR A 231 -9.46 -3.38 -22.73
CA THR A 231 -10.12 -2.77 -23.89
C THR A 231 -9.16 -2.86 -25.07
N ASP A 232 -9.35 -3.86 -25.92
CA ASP A 232 -8.61 -3.96 -27.17
C ASP A 232 -9.42 -3.26 -28.29
N ARG A 233 -8.80 -2.31 -28.99
CA ARG A 233 -9.34 -1.75 -30.21
C ARG A 233 -8.77 -2.53 -31.36
N VAL A 234 -9.57 -3.43 -31.92
CA VAL A 234 -9.23 -4.07 -33.18
C VAL A 234 -9.32 -3.01 -34.29
N ASN A 235 -8.18 -2.57 -34.80
CA ASN A 235 -8.16 -1.74 -36.00
C ASN A 235 -8.57 -2.61 -37.20
N PRO A 236 -9.44 -2.09 -38.09
CA PRO A 236 -9.86 -2.80 -39.30
C PRO A 236 -8.72 -2.96 -40.29
#